data_f023de41a3205024fad29efd263e7909
#
_entry.id   f023de41a3205024fad29efd263e7909
#
_cell.length_a   1.000
_cell.length_b   1.000
_cell.length_c   1.000
_cell.angle_alpha   90.00
_cell.angle_beta   90.00
_cell.angle_gamma   90.00
#
_symmetry.space_group_name_H-M   'P 1'
#
loop_
_entity.id
_entity.type
_entity.pdbx_description
1 polymer ?
#
loop_
_entity_poly.entity_id
_entity_poly.type
_entity_poly.pdbx_seq_one_letter_code
_entity_poly.pdbx_strand_id
1 'polypeptide(L)'
;MAEMQTADSGARKKGGKVRSKKMSTRVDLTPMVDLGFLLITFFMLTTTLAKPQIMPVVMPEKDVKEEDLQATKESQVLTLLLGANDKVYYYEGITDAKLDSTDYSAEGLRKVILDKKESVKQQWGETEKDDPKNPGQKKLISKLNVIIKPTKDARYKNVVDAFDEMKITNVALYVLLDVSEQEEEFIKNPAGGLKFTIEEQAAATTK
;
A
#
# COMPACT_ATOMS: atom_id res chain seq x y z
N MET A 1 10.40 -46.99 3.29
CA MET A 1 11.09 -48.31 3.46
C MET A 1 9.99 -49.36 3.60
N ALA A 2 9.88 -50.24 2.59
CA ALA A 2 8.92 -51.31 2.59
C ALA A 2 9.51 -52.47 3.40
N GLU A 3 8.88 -52.80 4.52
CA GLU A 3 9.28 -53.91 5.37
C GLU A 3 8.64 -55.20 4.86
N MET A 4 9.46 -56.09 4.25
CA MET A 4 9.05 -57.40 3.84
C MET A 4 8.86 -58.29 5.08
N GLN A 5 7.64 -58.79 5.28
CA GLN A 5 7.38 -59.82 6.31
C GLN A 5 7.88 -61.19 5.82
N THR A 6 8.88 -61.74 6.50
CA THR A 6 9.32 -63.15 6.32
C THR A 6 8.28 -64.10 6.94
N ALA A 7 7.79 -65.01 6.13
CA ALA A 7 6.88 -66.09 6.59
C ALA A 7 7.64 -67.08 7.45
N ASP A 8 7.25 -67.23 8.71
CA ASP A 8 7.74 -68.22 9.63
C ASP A 8 7.08 -69.58 9.32
N SER A 9 7.86 -70.54 8.86
CA SER A 9 7.49 -71.93 8.56
C SER A 9 7.47 -72.76 9.87
N GLY A 10 6.35 -72.72 10.60
CA GLY A 10 6.15 -73.53 11.80
C GLY A 10 5.79 -74.97 11.47
N ALA A 11 6.57 -75.94 12.01
CA ALA A 11 6.42 -77.32 11.92
C ALA A 11 5.04 -77.88 12.25
N ARG A 12 4.48 -78.80 11.42
CA ARG A 12 3.20 -79.49 11.64
C ARG A 12 3.29 -80.41 12.82
N LYS A 13 2.59 -80.12 13.90
CA LYS A 13 2.19 -81.07 14.94
C LYS A 13 0.82 -81.62 14.65
N LYS A 14 0.71 -82.98 14.62
CA LYS A 14 -0.48 -83.75 14.35
C LYS A 14 -1.49 -83.63 15.50
N GLY A 15 -2.74 -83.30 15.18
CA GLY A 15 -3.88 -83.53 16.08
C GLY A 15 -4.19 -82.38 17.10
N GLY A 16 -4.53 -81.20 16.65
CA GLY A 16 -5.12 -80.16 17.50
C GLY A 16 -6.02 -79.24 16.65
N LYS A 17 -7.19 -78.89 17.20
CA LYS A 17 -8.13 -77.90 16.60
C LYS A 17 -7.37 -76.72 16.10
N VAL A 18 -7.41 -76.47 14.79
CA VAL A 18 -6.73 -75.32 14.14
C VAL A 18 -7.38 -74.07 14.67
N ARG A 19 -6.75 -73.44 15.65
CA ARG A 19 -7.10 -72.08 16.04
C ARG A 19 -6.67 -71.15 14.91
N SER A 20 -7.64 -70.52 14.25
CA SER A 20 -7.35 -69.50 13.26
C SER A 20 -6.48 -68.42 13.92
N LYS A 21 -5.24 -68.26 13.43
CA LYS A 21 -4.31 -67.25 13.86
C LYS A 21 -4.95 -65.89 13.51
N LYS A 22 -5.38 -65.11 14.51
CA LYS A 22 -5.86 -63.75 14.27
C LYS A 22 -4.74 -63.00 13.60
N MET A 23 -4.88 -62.73 12.33
CA MET A 23 -3.99 -61.80 11.63
C MET A 23 -4.22 -60.41 12.22
N SER A 24 -3.17 -59.87 12.82
CA SER A 24 -3.19 -58.45 13.22
C SER A 24 -3.19 -57.64 11.93
N THR A 25 -4.32 -57.04 11.60
CA THR A 25 -4.43 -56.06 10.51
C THR A 25 -3.73 -54.79 10.96
N ARG A 26 -2.46 -54.64 10.63
CA ARG A 26 -1.77 -53.37 10.74
C ARG A 26 -2.27 -52.51 9.58
N VAL A 27 -3.03 -51.49 9.89
CA VAL A 27 -3.44 -50.47 8.90
C VAL A 27 -2.22 -49.61 8.63
N ASP A 28 -1.80 -49.53 7.39
CA ASP A 28 -0.77 -48.58 6.97
C ASP A 28 -1.39 -47.15 6.95
N LEU A 29 -0.91 -46.30 7.85
CA LEU A 29 -1.38 -44.94 7.99
C LEU A 29 -0.61 -43.94 7.10
N THR A 30 0.43 -44.41 6.39
CA THR A 30 1.28 -43.58 5.53
C THR A 30 0.48 -42.77 4.49
N PRO A 31 -0.50 -43.36 3.78
CA PRO A 31 -1.29 -42.59 2.82
C PRO A 31 -2.19 -41.51 3.48
N MET A 32 -2.66 -41.75 4.69
CA MET A 32 -3.46 -40.77 5.40
C MET A 32 -2.63 -39.57 5.85
N VAL A 33 -1.40 -39.81 6.30
CA VAL A 33 -0.46 -38.74 6.70
C VAL A 33 -0.03 -37.92 5.50
N ASP A 34 0.24 -38.57 4.36
CA ASP A 34 0.61 -37.89 3.11
C ASP A 34 -0.53 -36.98 2.61
N LEU A 35 -1.75 -37.50 2.62
CA LEU A 35 -2.94 -36.70 2.25
C LEU A 35 -3.14 -35.52 3.18
N GLY A 36 -2.96 -35.70 4.50
CA GLY A 36 -2.99 -34.63 5.49
C GLY A 36 -1.91 -33.60 5.27
N PHE A 37 -0.69 -34.02 4.94
CA PHE A 37 0.42 -33.12 4.64
C PHE A 37 0.18 -32.30 3.37
N LEU A 38 -0.31 -32.93 2.30
CA LEU A 38 -0.68 -32.25 1.06
C LEU A 38 -1.78 -31.21 1.29
N LEU A 39 -2.78 -31.54 2.12
CA LEU A 39 -3.84 -30.61 2.47
C LEU A 39 -3.29 -29.38 3.20
N ILE A 40 -2.42 -29.58 4.21
CA ILE A 40 -1.84 -28.48 4.99
C ILE A 40 -0.96 -27.60 4.09
N THR A 41 -0.11 -28.20 3.25
CA THR A 41 0.75 -27.45 2.33
C THR A 41 -0.06 -26.66 1.30
N PHE A 42 -1.15 -27.23 0.80
CA PHE A 42 -2.07 -26.55 -0.09
C PHE A 42 -2.74 -25.35 0.58
N PHE A 43 -3.26 -25.50 1.80
CA PHE A 43 -3.84 -24.38 2.54
C PHE A 43 -2.80 -23.30 2.86
N MET A 44 -1.58 -23.67 3.25
CA MET A 44 -0.51 -22.72 3.48
C MET A 44 -0.18 -21.93 2.21
N LEU A 45 -0.12 -22.60 1.05
CA LEU A 45 0.13 -21.95 -0.22
C LEU A 45 -1.02 -20.99 -0.59
N THR A 46 -2.26 -21.45 -0.51
CA THR A 46 -3.43 -20.62 -0.87
C THR A 46 -3.59 -19.42 0.05
N THR A 47 -3.40 -19.57 1.36
CA THR A 47 -3.46 -18.45 2.30
C THR A 47 -2.32 -17.44 2.10
N THR A 48 -1.15 -17.89 1.67
CA THR A 48 -0.02 -17.00 1.37
C THR A 48 -0.28 -16.17 0.11
N LEU A 49 -0.89 -16.78 -0.92
CA LEU A 49 -1.26 -16.08 -2.15
C LEU A 49 -2.45 -15.13 -1.96
N ALA A 50 -3.35 -15.43 -1.04
CA ALA A 50 -4.54 -14.63 -0.76
C ALA A 50 -4.29 -13.40 0.13
N LYS A 51 -3.04 -13.11 0.52
CA LYS A 51 -2.75 -11.92 1.33
C LYS A 51 -3.11 -10.66 0.55
N PRO A 52 -4.09 -9.87 1.01
CA PRO A 52 -4.42 -8.62 0.36
C PRO A 52 -3.22 -7.67 0.42
N GLN A 53 -2.88 -7.08 -0.70
CA GLN A 53 -1.91 -5.99 -0.75
C GLN A 53 -2.58 -4.76 -0.17
N ILE A 54 -2.26 -4.43 1.07
CA ILE A 54 -2.70 -3.18 1.70
C ILE A 54 -1.73 -2.06 1.31
N MET A 55 -2.30 -0.93 0.97
CA MET A 55 -1.55 0.28 0.68
C MET A 55 -1.50 1.12 1.97
N PRO A 56 -0.34 1.29 2.61
CA PRO A 56 -0.26 2.16 3.78
C PRO A 56 -0.42 3.61 3.32
N VAL A 57 -1.52 4.23 3.73
CA VAL A 57 -1.75 5.67 3.56
C VAL A 57 -1.45 6.32 4.90
N VAL A 58 -0.52 7.27 4.91
CA VAL A 58 -0.24 8.06 6.10
C VAL A 58 -1.28 9.15 6.17
N MET A 59 -2.23 9.01 7.09
CA MET A 59 -3.14 10.10 7.45
C MET A 59 -2.52 10.89 8.60
N PRO A 60 -2.60 12.23 8.59
CA PRO A 60 -2.19 13.01 9.75
C PRO A 60 -3.05 12.62 10.95
N GLU A 61 -2.41 12.37 12.08
CA GLU A 61 -3.12 12.19 13.36
C GLU A 61 -3.77 13.53 13.73
N LYS A 62 -5.03 13.49 14.20
CA LYS A 62 -5.77 14.69 14.61
C LYS A 62 -5.16 15.40 15.81
N ASP A 63 -4.25 14.74 16.53
CA ASP A 63 -3.63 15.23 17.77
C ASP A 63 -2.14 15.56 17.62
N VAL A 64 -1.69 15.97 16.42
CA VAL A 64 -0.32 16.47 16.25
C VAL A 64 -0.23 17.82 16.97
N LYS A 65 0.61 17.89 18.00
CA LYS A 65 0.87 19.15 18.70
C LYS A 65 1.40 20.16 17.69
N GLU A 66 0.89 21.38 17.74
CA GLU A 66 1.27 22.49 16.83
C GLU A 66 2.79 22.73 16.75
N GLU A 67 3.55 22.26 17.73
CA GLU A 67 5.02 22.37 17.79
C GLU A 67 5.73 21.42 16.80
N ASP A 68 5.11 20.30 16.39
CA ASP A 68 5.66 19.34 15.42
C ASP A 68 5.24 19.62 13.96
N LEU A 69 4.29 20.50 13.75
CA LEU A 69 4.00 21.08 12.46
C LEU A 69 5.07 22.14 12.15
N GLN A 70 6.30 21.68 11.89
CA GLN A 70 7.27 22.54 11.21
C GLN A 70 6.56 23.09 10.00
N ALA A 71 6.38 24.40 9.96
CA ALA A 71 5.68 25.11 8.90
C ALA A 71 6.21 24.59 7.57
N THR A 72 5.44 23.68 6.95
CA THR A 72 5.79 23.11 5.65
C THR A 72 5.81 24.30 4.71
N LYS A 73 6.99 24.64 4.21
CA LYS A 73 7.11 25.81 3.35
C LYS A 73 6.29 25.58 2.10
N GLU A 74 5.56 26.57 1.68
CA GLU A 74 4.67 26.51 0.51
C GLU A 74 5.34 25.89 -0.72
N SER A 75 6.62 26.19 -0.91
CA SER A 75 7.41 25.65 -2.03
C SER A 75 7.64 24.13 -1.96
N GLN A 76 7.41 23.47 -0.81
CA GLN A 76 7.56 22.04 -0.63
C GLN A 76 6.25 21.26 -0.85
N VAL A 77 5.15 21.95 -1.10
CA VAL A 77 3.82 21.34 -1.25
C VAL A 77 3.44 21.27 -2.72
N LEU A 78 2.97 20.11 -3.13
CA LEU A 78 2.32 19.87 -4.41
C LEU A 78 0.91 19.34 -4.14
N THR A 79 -0.11 20.04 -4.58
CA THR A 79 -1.49 19.59 -4.45
C THR A 79 -1.98 19.01 -5.76
N LEU A 80 -2.54 17.80 -5.69
CA LEU A 80 -3.11 17.06 -6.81
C LEU A 80 -4.63 16.96 -6.61
N LEU A 81 -5.38 17.51 -7.54
CA LEU A 81 -6.84 17.43 -7.58
C LEU A 81 -7.22 16.40 -8.63
N LEU A 82 -7.82 15.29 -8.20
CA LEU A 82 -8.23 14.22 -9.11
C LEU A 82 -9.60 14.56 -9.68
N GLY A 83 -9.66 14.82 -10.97
CA GLY A 83 -10.88 15.23 -11.67
C GLY A 83 -11.60 14.10 -12.41
N ALA A 84 -12.63 14.47 -13.15
CA ALA A 84 -13.32 13.59 -14.08
C ALA A 84 -12.46 13.25 -15.29
N ASN A 85 -12.84 12.18 -16.03
CA ASN A 85 -12.24 11.78 -17.31
C ASN A 85 -10.72 11.53 -17.25
N ASP A 86 -10.25 10.94 -16.15
CA ASP A 86 -8.84 10.60 -15.94
C ASP A 86 -7.89 11.82 -16.07
N LYS A 87 -8.37 13.01 -15.71
CA LYS A 87 -7.57 14.23 -15.63
C LYS A 87 -7.12 14.49 -14.21
N VAL A 88 -5.88 14.92 -14.08
CA VAL A 88 -5.29 15.40 -12.83
C VAL A 88 -5.00 16.87 -12.98
N TYR A 89 -5.53 17.66 -12.08
CA TYR A 89 -5.17 19.06 -11.95
C TYR A 89 -4.16 19.18 -10.81
N TYR A 90 -3.20 20.06 -10.95
CA TYR A 90 -2.21 20.26 -9.92
C TYR A 90 -1.85 21.72 -9.77
N TYR A 91 -1.45 22.09 -8.58
CA TYR A 91 -0.92 23.40 -8.29
C TYR A 91 0.17 23.32 -7.22
N GLU A 92 1.05 24.32 -7.22
CA GLU A 92 2.15 24.44 -6.29
C GLU A 92 1.90 25.58 -5.31
N GLY A 93 2.29 25.37 -4.06
CA GLY A 93 2.13 26.38 -3.01
C GLY A 93 0.69 26.49 -2.52
N ILE A 94 0.45 27.60 -1.82
CA ILE A 94 -0.85 27.93 -1.22
C ILE A 94 -1.34 29.29 -1.75
N THR A 95 -0.42 30.24 -1.97
CA THR A 95 -0.72 31.61 -2.38
C THR A 95 -0.43 31.77 -3.89
N ASP A 96 -1.36 32.40 -4.63
CA ASP A 96 -1.26 32.62 -6.09
C ASP A 96 -0.99 31.35 -6.93
N ALA A 97 -1.61 30.24 -6.53
CA ALA A 97 -1.47 28.97 -7.19
C ALA A 97 -2.01 29.02 -8.65
N LYS A 98 -1.20 28.56 -9.59
CA LYS A 98 -1.62 28.35 -10.98
C LYS A 98 -2.08 26.90 -11.12
N LEU A 99 -3.27 26.72 -11.68
CA LEU A 99 -3.82 25.40 -11.95
C LEU A 99 -3.33 24.93 -13.33
N ASP A 100 -2.55 23.88 -13.31
CA ASP A 100 -2.19 23.14 -14.52
C ASP A 100 -2.89 21.78 -14.55
N SER A 101 -3.00 21.18 -15.73
CA SER A 101 -3.65 19.88 -15.88
C SER A 101 -2.73 18.89 -16.58
N THR A 102 -2.81 17.63 -16.14
CA THR A 102 -2.04 16.51 -16.70
C THR A 102 -2.87 15.25 -16.70
N ASP A 103 -2.30 14.17 -17.22
CA ASP A 103 -2.87 12.84 -17.21
C ASP A 103 -2.07 11.90 -16.27
N TYR A 104 -2.55 10.65 -16.11
CA TYR A 104 -1.87 9.63 -15.30
C TYR A 104 -0.72 8.93 -16.03
N SER A 105 -0.24 9.47 -17.15
CA SER A 105 0.85 8.88 -17.91
C SER A 105 2.21 9.10 -17.23
N ALA A 106 3.20 8.34 -17.67
CA ALA A 106 4.58 8.50 -17.21
C ALA A 106 5.17 9.85 -17.60
N GLU A 107 4.74 10.44 -18.72
CA GLU A 107 5.16 11.76 -19.19
C GLU A 107 4.32 12.90 -18.59
N GLY A 108 3.15 12.56 -18.02
CA GLY A 108 2.25 13.46 -17.34
C GLY A 108 2.57 13.58 -15.85
N LEU A 109 1.72 12.98 -15.01
CA LEU A 109 1.78 13.10 -13.54
C LEU A 109 3.16 12.73 -12.97
N ARG A 110 3.75 11.62 -13.43
CA ARG A 110 5.06 11.17 -12.92
C ARG A 110 6.14 12.21 -13.17
N LYS A 111 6.17 12.80 -14.35
CA LYS A 111 7.15 13.84 -14.69
C LYS A 111 6.97 15.06 -13.78
N VAL A 112 5.73 15.54 -13.59
CA VAL A 112 5.44 16.67 -12.70
C VAL A 112 5.95 16.41 -11.28
N ILE A 113 5.70 15.20 -10.74
CA ILE A 113 6.15 14.83 -9.40
C ILE A 113 7.68 14.79 -9.32
N LEU A 114 8.35 14.23 -10.34
CA LEU A 114 9.82 14.13 -10.37
C LEU A 114 10.46 15.51 -10.50
N ASP A 115 9.97 16.37 -11.39
CA ASP A 115 10.47 17.72 -11.57
C ASP A 115 10.32 18.55 -10.29
N LYS A 116 9.16 18.43 -9.63
CA LYS A 116 8.93 19.09 -8.34
C LYS A 116 9.83 18.54 -7.23
N LYS A 117 9.99 17.22 -7.19
CA LYS A 117 10.87 16.56 -6.23
C LYS A 117 12.32 17.01 -6.38
N GLU A 118 12.79 17.15 -7.62
CA GLU A 118 14.14 17.63 -7.89
C GLU A 118 14.31 19.11 -7.49
N SER A 119 13.34 19.96 -7.79
CA SER A 119 13.32 21.36 -7.37
C SER A 119 13.37 21.50 -5.85
N VAL A 120 12.56 20.72 -5.12
CA VAL A 120 12.56 20.70 -3.65
C VAL A 120 13.88 20.17 -3.10
N LYS A 121 14.46 19.15 -3.73
CA LYS A 121 15.78 18.62 -3.35
C LYS A 121 16.89 19.65 -3.52
N GLN A 122 16.87 20.40 -4.60
CA GLN A 122 17.87 21.46 -4.86
C GLN A 122 17.75 22.63 -3.87
N GLN A 123 16.52 23.01 -3.50
CA GLN A 123 16.28 24.14 -2.60
C GLN A 123 16.42 23.80 -1.11
N TRP A 124 15.98 22.62 -0.71
CA TRP A 124 15.80 22.23 0.71
C TRP A 124 16.61 21.00 1.13
N GLY A 125 17.30 20.36 0.19
CA GLY A 125 18.04 19.13 0.44
C GLY A 125 17.15 17.93 0.72
N GLU A 126 17.79 16.88 1.21
CA GLU A 126 17.14 15.63 1.62
C GLU A 126 17.21 15.46 3.14
N THR A 127 16.30 14.70 3.71
CA THR A 127 16.29 14.34 5.13
C THR A 127 16.52 12.86 5.28
N GLU A 128 17.32 12.46 6.27
CA GLU A 128 17.50 11.07 6.64
C GLU A 128 16.30 10.59 7.46
N LYS A 129 15.67 9.49 7.03
CA LYS A 129 14.62 8.81 7.77
C LYS A 129 14.91 7.32 7.83
N ASP A 130 14.52 6.67 8.91
CA ASP A 130 14.67 5.22 9.05
C ASP A 130 13.89 4.49 7.95
N ASP A 131 14.54 3.51 7.31
CA ASP A 131 13.89 2.69 6.28
C ASP A 131 12.92 1.70 6.95
N PRO A 132 11.61 1.81 6.72
CA PRO A 132 10.64 0.89 7.33
C PRO A 132 10.82 -0.56 6.87
N LYS A 133 11.53 -0.81 5.76
CA LYS A 133 11.82 -2.15 5.25
C LYS A 133 13.09 -2.76 5.84
N ASN A 134 14.02 -1.92 6.29
CA ASN A 134 15.31 -2.34 6.82
C ASN A 134 15.60 -1.59 8.13
N PRO A 135 15.14 -2.09 9.28
CA PRO A 135 15.39 -1.45 10.57
C PRO A 135 16.90 -1.24 10.82
N GLY A 136 17.28 0.02 11.06
CA GLY A 136 18.68 0.41 11.28
C GLY A 136 19.40 0.96 10.05
N GLN A 137 18.77 0.99 8.87
CA GLN A 137 19.29 1.71 7.70
C GLN A 137 18.54 3.03 7.55
N LYS A 138 19.30 4.09 7.31
CA LYS A 138 18.72 5.41 7.00
C LYS A 138 18.63 5.57 5.49
N LYS A 139 17.49 6.06 5.04
CA LYS A 139 17.24 6.40 3.64
C LYS A 139 17.09 7.91 3.50
N LEU A 140 17.74 8.46 2.50
CA LEU A 140 17.56 9.86 2.12
C LEU A 140 16.21 10.03 1.43
N ILE A 141 15.38 10.90 1.94
CA ILE A 141 14.07 11.22 1.40
C ILE A 141 13.95 12.71 1.10
N SER A 142 13.26 13.03 0.02
CA SER A 142 12.94 14.41 -0.33
C SER A 142 11.93 15.00 0.66
N LYS A 143 12.04 16.29 0.92
CA LYS A 143 11.08 17.07 1.74
C LYS A 143 9.81 17.43 0.99
N LEU A 144 9.56 16.84 -0.16
CA LEU A 144 8.33 17.04 -0.93
C LEU A 144 7.13 16.44 -0.19
N ASN A 145 6.11 17.24 0.01
CA ASN A 145 4.81 16.85 0.54
C ASN A 145 3.79 16.91 -0.57
N VAL A 146 3.10 15.79 -0.82
CA VAL A 146 2.05 15.73 -1.83
C VAL A 146 0.69 15.60 -1.15
N ILE A 147 -0.23 16.50 -1.49
CA ILE A 147 -1.61 16.46 -1.03
C ILE A 147 -2.47 15.96 -2.17
N ILE A 148 -3.18 14.86 -1.96
CA ILE A 148 -4.06 14.25 -2.95
C ILE A 148 -5.50 14.53 -2.53
N LYS A 149 -6.28 15.17 -3.40
CA LYS A 149 -7.67 15.53 -3.13
C LYS A 149 -8.57 15.03 -4.27
N PRO A 150 -9.29 13.92 -4.07
CA PRO A 150 -10.23 13.44 -5.05
C PRO A 150 -11.49 14.33 -5.08
N THR A 151 -11.89 14.76 -6.25
CA THR A 151 -13.19 15.41 -6.43
C THR A 151 -14.32 14.38 -6.42
N LYS A 152 -15.57 14.84 -6.30
CA LYS A 152 -16.75 13.98 -6.33
C LYS A 152 -16.88 13.19 -7.66
N ASP A 153 -16.32 13.71 -8.73
CA ASP A 153 -16.35 13.12 -10.06
C ASP A 153 -15.17 12.17 -10.33
N ALA A 154 -14.21 12.09 -9.40
CA ALA A 154 -13.06 11.21 -9.48
C ALA A 154 -13.46 9.75 -9.25
N ARG A 155 -12.89 8.84 -10.05
CA ARG A 155 -13.09 7.41 -9.87
C ARG A 155 -12.10 6.88 -8.81
N TYR A 156 -12.49 5.84 -8.09
CA TYR A 156 -11.59 5.17 -7.15
C TYR A 156 -10.27 4.72 -7.81
N LYS A 157 -10.34 4.29 -9.07
CA LYS A 157 -9.15 3.97 -9.87
C LYS A 157 -8.13 5.12 -9.89
N ASN A 158 -8.61 6.35 -10.07
CA ASN A 158 -7.76 7.54 -10.13
C ASN A 158 -6.97 7.76 -8.83
N VAL A 159 -7.60 7.46 -7.69
CA VAL A 159 -6.93 7.52 -6.38
C VAL A 159 -5.84 6.45 -6.27
N VAL A 160 -6.14 5.23 -6.73
CA VAL A 160 -5.17 4.13 -6.72
C VAL A 160 -3.98 4.44 -7.64
N ASP A 161 -4.27 4.91 -8.86
CA ASP A 161 -3.23 5.28 -9.83
C ASP A 161 -2.33 6.40 -9.26
N ALA A 162 -2.92 7.42 -8.60
CA ALA A 162 -2.15 8.47 -7.93
C ALA A 162 -1.24 7.93 -6.82
N PHE A 163 -1.75 7.01 -5.99
CA PHE A 163 -0.93 6.38 -4.95
C PHE A 163 0.19 5.50 -5.51
N ASP A 164 -0.05 4.83 -6.62
CA ASP A 164 0.99 4.04 -7.28
C ASP A 164 2.09 4.96 -7.84
N GLU A 165 1.74 6.13 -8.38
CA GLU A 165 2.72 7.12 -8.80
C GLU A 165 3.56 7.66 -7.62
N MET A 166 2.96 7.85 -6.43
CA MET A 166 3.72 8.24 -5.22
C MET A 166 4.76 7.18 -4.85
N LYS A 167 4.41 5.89 -4.97
CA LYS A 167 5.33 4.78 -4.70
C LYS A 167 6.43 4.69 -5.75
N ILE A 168 6.08 4.80 -7.04
CA ILE A 168 7.02 4.74 -8.16
C ILE A 168 8.04 5.88 -8.06
N THR A 169 7.58 7.10 -7.78
CA THR A 169 8.43 8.27 -7.64
C THR A 169 9.13 8.36 -6.28
N ASN A 170 8.83 7.41 -5.38
CA ASN A 170 9.41 7.34 -4.04
C ASN A 170 9.23 8.66 -3.27
N VAL A 171 8.01 9.20 -3.29
CA VAL A 171 7.59 10.32 -2.43
C VAL A 171 7.33 9.77 -1.04
N ALA A 172 7.99 10.35 -0.04
CA ALA A 172 7.93 9.82 1.33
C ALA A 172 6.72 10.29 2.11
N LEU A 173 6.23 11.49 1.82
CA LEU A 173 5.10 12.08 2.52
C LEU A 173 4.01 12.48 1.52
N TYR A 174 2.88 11.82 1.62
CA TYR A 174 1.67 12.16 0.89
C TYR A 174 0.44 11.92 1.76
N VAL A 175 -0.56 12.74 1.59
CA VAL A 175 -1.77 12.78 2.40
C VAL A 175 -2.99 12.82 1.49
N LEU A 176 -4.03 12.08 1.87
CA LEU A 176 -5.33 12.15 1.23
C LEU A 176 -6.24 13.07 2.05
N LEU A 177 -6.74 14.13 1.43
CA LEU A 177 -7.67 15.07 2.04
C LEU A 177 -8.90 15.24 1.14
N ASP A 178 -9.98 15.75 1.71
CA ASP A 178 -11.15 16.12 0.94
C ASP A 178 -10.90 17.42 0.16
N VAL A 179 -11.51 17.53 -1.01
CA VAL A 179 -11.48 18.75 -1.82
C VAL A 179 -12.34 19.84 -1.15
N SER A 180 -11.87 21.07 -1.12
CA SER A 180 -12.65 22.19 -0.66
C SER A 180 -13.58 22.73 -1.75
N GLU A 181 -14.66 23.42 -1.38
CA GLU A 181 -15.59 24.04 -2.34
C GLU A 181 -14.88 25.05 -3.27
N GLN A 182 -13.91 25.78 -2.74
CA GLN A 182 -13.10 26.73 -3.51
C GLN A 182 -12.23 26.03 -4.57
N GLU A 183 -11.68 24.85 -4.27
CA GLU A 183 -10.91 24.07 -5.21
C GLU A 183 -11.80 23.44 -6.29
N GLU A 184 -13.02 22.99 -5.94
CA GLU A 184 -14.01 22.55 -6.94
C GLU A 184 -14.38 23.69 -7.91
N GLU A 185 -14.54 24.91 -7.39
CA GLU A 185 -14.82 26.07 -8.21
C GLU A 185 -13.64 26.48 -9.09
N PHE A 186 -12.41 26.34 -8.56
CA PHE A 186 -11.18 26.62 -9.29
C PHE A 186 -10.98 25.68 -10.49
N ILE A 187 -11.33 24.38 -10.35
CA ILE A 187 -11.32 23.44 -11.47
C ILE A 187 -12.29 23.88 -12.58
N LYS A 188 -13.44 24.45 -12.21
CA LYS A 188 -14.45 24.94 -13.17
C LYS A 188 -14.07 26.26 -13.84
N ASN A 189 -13.35 27.10 -13.10
CA ASN A 189 -12.97 28.44 -13.56
C ASN A 189 -11.51 28.79 -13.20
N PRO A 190 -10.51 28.23 -13.92
CA PRO A 190 -9.11 28.41 -13.60
C PRO A 190 -8.59 29.86 -13.73
N ALA A 191 -9.35 30.75 -14.40
CA ALA A 191 -8.97 32.14 -14.55
C ALA A 191 -9.10 32.99 -13.27
N GLY A 192 -9.80 32.49 -12.25
CA GLY A 192 -10.10 33.24 -11.02
C GLY A 192 -8.97 33.30 -9.98
N GLY A 193 -7.93 32.48 -10.11
CA GLY A 193 -6.84 32.34 -9.11
C GLY A 193 -7.36 31.83 -7.77
N LEU A 194 -6.62 30.91 -7.15
CA LEU A 194 -6.94 30.40 -5.81
C LEU A 194 -6.53 31.47 -4.77
N LYS A 195 -7.50 32.06 -4.10
CA LYS A 195 -7.27 32.91 -2.94
C LYS A 195 -7.68 32.15 -1.69
N PHE A 196 -6.74 31.50 -1.04
CA PHE A 196 -6.99 30.89 0.27
C PHE A 196 -7.03 32.00 1.33
N THR A 197 -8.17 32.16 1.96
CA THR A 197 -8.26 32.94 3.19
C THR A 197 -7.81 32.03 4.33
N ILE A 198 -6.72 32.37 5.00
CA ILE A 198 -6.04 31.61 6.05
C ILE A 198 -6.98 31.20 7.21
N GLU A 199 -8.12 31.88 7.36
CA GLU A 199 -9.10 31.63 8.42
C GLU A 199 -9.87 30.31 8.30
N GLU A 200 -9.95 29.71 7.10
CA GLU A 200 -10.77 28.52 6.88
C GLU A 200 -10.03 27.20 7.11
N GLN A 201 -8.70 27.22 7.09
CA GLN A 201 -7.91 26.03 7.42
C GLN A 201 -7.97 25.69 8.92
N ALA A 202 -8.17 26.69 9.78
CA ALA A 202 -8.36 26.48 11.21
C ALA A 202 -9.75 25.89 11.53
N ALA A 203 -10.77 26.16 10.72
CA ALA A 203 -12.13 25.68 10.94
C ALA A 203 -12.36 24.23 10.47
N ALA A 204 -11.62 23.75 9.46
CA ALA A 204 -11.71 22.37 8.99
C ALA A 204 -11.03 21.37 9.94
N THR A 205 -10.17 21.86 10.83
CA THR A 205 -9.45 21.04 11.83
C THR A 205 -10.25 20.88 13.13
N THR A 206 -11.40 21.57 13.27
CA THR A 206 -12.17 21.62 14.55
C THR A 206 -13.54 20.90 14.46
N LYS A 207 -13.80 20.09 13.42
CA LYS A 207 -15.06 19.33 13.33
C LYS A 207 -14.85 17.85 13.28
#